data_4a1f432dc0b157d017ed018539f79e64
#
_entry.id   4a1f432dc0b157d017ed018539f79e64
#
_cell.length_a   1.000
_cell.length_b   1.000
_cell.length_c   1.000
_cell.angle_alpha   90.00
_cell.angle_beta   90.00
_cell.angle_gamma   90.00
#
_symmetry.space_group_name_H-M   'P 1'
#
loop_
_entity.id
_entity.type
_entity.pdbx_description
1 polymer ?
#
loop_
_entity_poly.entity_id
_entity_poly.type
_entity_poly.pdbx_seq_one_letter_code
_entity_poly.pdbx_strand_id
1 'polypeptide(L)'
;MLSKSEILITKRFLFSKKTEGYISIFSWFSIIGIALGVAAIIIVMSVMNGFRANLTERLIGVNSHLNIYSFNEKINLEEVNTLKTNLDSKDYAKFIPSIETQGLVINNEISKGVIIRGYEDFNSNHYLYNKIITKKLSSINFNQIIIGDALAKELNLQIGDSLKLAIPKTDKSLLGDIPRFKTLTVIGIFDFG
;
A
#
# COMPACT_ATOMS: atom_id res chain seq x y z
N MET A 1 -21.61 18.04 35.88
CA MET A 1 -23.04 17.88 35.61
C MET A 1 -23.72 19.23 35.88
N LEU A 2 -24.42 19.78 34.88
CA LEU A 2 -25.15 21.03 35.03
C LEU A 2 -26.31 20.87 36.01
N SER A 3 -26.49 21.84 36.91
CA SER A 3 -27.61 21.89 37.85
C SER A 3 -28.94 22.10 37.10
N LYS A 4 -30.05 21.57 37.63
CA LYS A 4 -31.40 21.78 37.04
C LYS A 4 -31.74 23.28 36.87
N SER A 5 -31.30 24.12 37.81
CA SER A 5 -31.46 25.58 37.75
C SER A 5 -30.66 26.23 36.61
N GLU A 6 -29.43 25.75 36.34
CA GLU A 6 -28.61 26.28 35.24
C GLU A 6 -29.21 25.94 33.86
N ILE A 7 -29.71 24.72 33.68
CA ILE A 7 -30.41 24.32 32.48
C ILE A 7 -31.65 25.17 32.25
N LEU A 8 -32.40 25.45 33.28
CA LEU A 8 -33.66 26.23 33.22
C LEU A 8 -33.38 27.69 32.85
N ILE A 9 -32.33 28.27 33.42
CA ILE A 9 -31.86 29.63 33.13
C ILE A 9 -31.39 29.68 31.66
N THR A 10 -30.53 28.75 31.23
CA THR A 10 -30.02 28.70 29.87
C THR A 10 -31.15 28.58 28.83
N LYS A 11 -32.12 27.72 29.10
CA LYS A 11 -33.30 27.55 28.22
C LYS A 11 -34.11 28.82 28.11
N ARG A 12 -34.29 29.55 29.20
CA ARG A 12 -35.06 30.80 29.26
C ARG A 12 -34.38 31.92 28.50
N PHE A 13 -33.05 32.04 28.54
CA PHE A 13 -32.27 33.01 27.79
C PHE A 13 -32.26 32.70 26.30
N LEU A 14 -32.12 31.43 25.93
CA LEU A 14 -32.12 31.02 24.52
C LEU A 14 -33.48 31.21 23.81
N PHE A 15 -34.58 31.07 24.52
CA PHE A 15 -35.95 31.15 23.96
C PHE A 15 -36.74 32.37 24.49
N SER A 16 -36.04 33.45 24.90
CA SER A 16 -36.73 34.63 25.40
C SER A 16 -37.50 35.34 24.29
N LYS A 17 -38.79 35.49 24.46
CA LYS A 17 -39.71 36.06 23.46
C LYS A 17 -40.00 37.56 23.66
N LYS A 18 -39.49 38.24 24.68
CA LYS A 18 -39.87 39.62 25.01
C LYS A 18 -38.65 40.51 25.21
N THR A 19 -38.67 41.68 24.56
CA THR A 19 -37.84 42.91 24.70
C THR A 19 -36.33 42.82 24.51
N GLU A 20 -35.69 41.65 24.61
CA GLU A 20 -34.24 41.49 24.44
C GLU A 20 -33.90 40.49 23.31
N GLY A 21 -34.59 40.59 22.20
CA GLY A 21 -34.39 39.68 21.03
C GLY A 21 -32.96 39.61 20.52
N TYR A 22 -32.17 40.67 20.71
CA TYR A 22 -30.78 40.72 20.30
C TYR A 22 -29.90 39.68 21.03
N ILE A 23 -30.11 39.48 22.34
CA ILE A 23 -29.35 38.52 23.13
C ILE A 23 -29.58 37.11 22.67
N SER A 24 -30.81 36.76 22.35
CA SER A 24 -31.17 35.43 21.81
C SER A 24 -30.54 35.21 20.44
N ILE A 25 -30.52 36.21 19.55
CA ILE A 25 -29.91 36.12 18.24
C ILE A 25 -28.41 35.86 18.35
N PHE A 26 -27.68 36.64 19.16
CA PHE A 26 -26.24 36.45 19.39
C PHE A 26 -25.92 35.08 20.00
N SER A 27 -26.75 34.61 20.93
CA SER A 27 -26.60 33.26 21.52
C SER A 27 -26.74 32.16 20.47
N TRP A 28 -27.70 32.28 19.57
CA TRP A 28 -27.90 31.35 18.47
C TRP A 28 -26.72 31.34 17.49
N PHE A 29 -26.21 32.53 17.09
CA PHE A 29 -25.03 32.62 16.24
C PHE A 29 -23.79 32.00 16.89
N SER A 30 -23.60 32.20 18.19
CA SER A 30 -22.51 31.56 18.94
C SER A 30 -22.63 30.04 18.92
N ILE A 31 -23.83 29.50 19.20
CA ILE A 31 -24.05 28.04 19.22
C ILE A 31 -23.79 27.45 17.83
N ILE A 32 -24.32 28.08 16.76
CA ILE A 32 -24.10 27.65 15.38
C ILE A 32 -22.62 27.70 15.03
N GLY A 33 -21.91 28.78 15.38
CA GLY A 33 -20.49 28.92 15.13
C GLY A 33 -19.65 27.82 15.80
N ILE A 34 -19.94 27.53 17.07
CA ILE A 34 -19.26 26.46 17.80
C ILE A 34 -19.61 25.09 17.19
N ALA A 35 -20.88 24.85 16.88
CA ALA A 35 -21.33 23.61 16.30
C ALA A 35 -20.65 23.34 14.93
N LEU A 36 -20.56 24.36 14.07
CA LEU A 36 -19.86 24.27 12.80
C LEU A 36 -18.37 24.02 12.99
N GLY A 37 -17.73 24.71 13.94
CA GLY A 37 -16.32 24.51 14.25
C GLY A 37 -16.03 23.08 14.72
N VAL A 38 -16.82 22.56 15.63
CA VAL A 38 -16.67 21.19 16.14
C VAL A 38 -16.96 20.17 15.03
N ALA A 39 -18.02 20.38 14.24
CA ALA A 39 -18.36 19.52 13.11
C ALA A 39 -17.23 19.46 12.09
N ALA A 40 -16.63 20.59 11.75
CA ALA A 40 -15.50 20.64 10.83
C ALA A 40 -14.30 19.82 11.34
N ILE A 41 -13.96 19.94 12.62
CA ILE A 41 -12.86 19.15 13.22
C ILE A 41 -13.16 17.65 13.16
N ILE A 42 -14.39 17.25 13.52
CA ILE A 42 -14.79 15.83 13.50
C ILE A 42 -14.72 15.27 12.08
N ILE A 43 -15.20 16.01 11.09
CA ILE A 43 -15.16 15.59 9.68
C ILE A 43 -13.72 15.42 9.22
N VAL A 44 -12.86 16.41 9.47
CA VAL A 44 -11.43 16.35 9.07
C VAL A 44 -10.74 15.17 9.73
N MET A 45 -10.94 14.96 11.04
CA MET A 45 -10.35 13.81 11.73
C MET A 45 -10.85 12.47 11.22
N SER A 46 -12.14 12.36 10.93
CA SER A 46 -12.73 11.12 10.39
C SER A 46 -12.17 10.79 9.02
N VAL A 47 -12.08 11.79 8.13
CA VAL A 47 -11.51 11.62 6.78
C VAL A 47 -10.03 11.24 6.88
N MET A 48 -9.26 11.94 7.73
CA MET A 48 -7.83 11.66 7.92
C MET A 48 -7.59 10.25 8.48
N ASN A 49 -8.38 9.81 9.46
CA ASN A 49 -8.26 8.47 10.02
C ASN A 49 -8.61 7.39 8.98
N GLY A 50 -9.68 7.58 8.22
CA GLY A 50 -10.05 6.67 7.14
C GLY A 50 -8.98 6.58 6.04
N PHE A 51 -8.46 7.74 5.63
CA PHE A 51 -7.38 7.82 4.64
C PHE A 51 -6.10 7.13 5.13
N ARG A 52 -5.70 7.39 6.39
CA ARG A 52 -4.53 6.75 6.99
C ARG A 52 -4.67 5.23 7.06
N ALA A 53 -5.83 4.74 7.47
CA ALA A 53 -6.10 3.30 7.54
C ALA A 53 -5.99 2.65 6.15
N ASN A 54 -6.65 3.24 5.16
CA ASN A 54 -6.64 2.76 3.77
C ASN A 54 -5.24 2.81 3.15
N LEU A 55 -4.49 3.92 3.33
CA LEU A 55 -3.10 4.01 2.85
C LEU A 55 -2.20 2.97 3.51
N THR A 56 -2.32 2.79 4.83
CA THR A 56 -1.50 1.83 5.56
C THR A 56 -1.75 0.43 5.05
N GLU A 57 -3.01 0.03 4.86
CA GLU A 57 -3.36 -1.28 4.33
C GLU A 57 -2.79 -1.51 2.92
N ARG A 58 -2.91 -0.53 2.02
CA ARG A 58 -2.38 -0.62 0.65
C ARG A 58 -0.85 -0.65 0.62
N LEU A 59 -0.18 0.17 1.40
CA LEU A 59 1.28 0.24 1.43
C LEU A 59 1.90 -1.02 2.05
N ILE A 60 1.35 -1.51 3.15
CA ILE A 60 1.81 -2.74 3.82
C ILE A 60 1.46 -3.99 2.99
N GLY A 61 0.36 -3.94 2.23
CA GLY A 61 -0.05 -5.03 1.35
C GLY A 61 0.98 -5.41 0.29
N VAL A 62 1.78 -4.45 -0.20
CA VAL A 62 2.83 -4.67 -1.21
C VAL A 62 4.22 -4.76 -0.58
N ASN A 63 4.46 -3.99 0.47
CA ASN A 63 5.75 -3.90 1.14
C ASN A 63 5.70 -4.68 2.45
N SER A 64 6.82 -5.29 2.82
CA SER A 64 6.99 -5.89 4.14
C SER A 64 6.96 -4.81 5.23
N HIS A 65 6.58 -5.20 6.46
CA HIS A 65 6.58 -4.31 7.61
C HIS A 65 7.99 -3.81 7.97
N LEU A 66 9.00 -4.63 7.71
CA LEU A 66 10.41 -4.34 7.94
C LEU A 66 11.23 -4.88 6.79
N ASN A 67 12.11 -4.07 6.23
CA ASN A 67 13.08 -4.46 5.22
C ASN A 67 14.48 -4.37 5.80
N ILE A 68 15.26 -5.43 5.66
CA ILE A 68 16.67 -5.49 6.08
C ILE A 68 17.52 -5.48 4.82
N TYR A 69 18.38 -4.49 4.71
CA TYR A 69 19.31 -4.34 3.59
C TYR A 69 20.74 -4.55 4.07
N SER A 70 21.59 -5.14 3.24
CA SER A 70 23.02 -5.20 3.52
C SER A 70 23.68 -3.84 3.23
N PHE A 71 24.66 -3.49 4.02
CA PHE A 71 25.50 -2.31 3.81
C PHE A 71 26.37 -2.44 2.54
N ASN A 72 26.67 -3.67 2.12
CA ASN A 72 27.57 -4.01 1.00
C ASN A 72 26.81 -4.40 -0.28
N GLU A 73 25.60 -3.87 -0.49
CA GLU A 73 24.75 -4.10 -1.67
C GLU A 73 24.29 -5.55 -1.91
N LYS A 74 24.94 -6.56 -1.33
CA LYS A 74 24.55 -7.98 -1.47
C LYS A 74 24.58 -8.66 -0.12
N ILE A 75 23.47 -9.23 0.27
CA ILE A 75 23.39 -10.13 1.43
C ILE A 75 23.83 -11.52 0.96
N ASN A 76 24.80 -12.10 1.62
CA ASN A 76 25.22 -13.46 1.35
C ASN A 76 24.23 -14.47 1.97
N LEU A 77 24.09 -15.66 1.38
CA LEU A 77 23.20 -16.72 1.90
C LEU A 77 23.51 -17.11 3.35
N GLU A 78 24.77 -17.07 3.76
CA GLU A 78 25.18 -17.31 5.14
C GLU A 78 24.65 -16.24 6.10
N GLU A 79 24.68 -14.98 5.69
CA GLU A 79 24.11 -13.85 6.45
C GLU A 79 22.59 -13.99 6.58
N VAL A 80 21.90 -14.39 5.49
CA VAL A 80 20.46 -14.66 5.50
C VAL A 80 20.11 -15.74 6.50
N ASN A 81 20.85 -16.86 6.51
CA ASN A 81 20.64 -17.97 7.44
C ASN A 81 20.90 -17.55 8.89
N THR A 82 21.96 -16.77 9.13
CA THR A 82 22.28 -16.24 10.45
C THR A 82 21.20 -15.30 10.97
N LEU A 83 20.71 -14.40 10.11
CA LEU A 83 19.59 -13.52 10.43
C LEU A 83 18.32 -14.32 10.73
N LYS A 84 18.01 -15.32 9.91
CA LYS A 84 16.85 -16.18 10.10
C LYS A 84 16.92 -16.90 11.45
N THR A 85 18.07 -17.46 11.81
CA THR A 85 18.27 -18.16 13.10
C THR A 85 18.17 -17.21 14.29
N ASN A 86 18.69 -16.00 14.17
CA ASN A 86 18.67 -15.01 15.24
C ASN A 86 17.29 -14.32 15.41
N LEU A 87 16.52 -14.22 14.32
CA LEU A 87 15.21 -13.61 14.30
C LEU A 87 14.06 -14.63 14.43
N ASP A 88 14.36 -15.93 14.49
CA ASP A 88 13.36 -17.01 14.64
C ASP A 88 12.79 -17.06 16.06
N SER A 89 12.55 -15.90 16.64
CA SER A 89 11.80 -15.76 17.87
C SER A 89 10.31 -15.65 17.53
N LYS A 90 9.46 -16.12 18.43
CA LYS A 90 8.00 -16.24 18.30
C LYS A 90 7.25 -14.94 17.95
N ASP A 91 7.96 -13.83 17.86
CA ASP A 91 7.38 -12.48 17.68
C ASP A 91 7.33 -12.01 16.21
N TYR A 92 7.98 -12.73 15.28
CA TYR A 92 8.01 -12.36 13.86
C TYR A 92 7.18 -13.31 13.01
N ALA A 93 6.21 -12.78 12.30
CA ALA A 93 5.25 -13.61 11.56
C ALA A 93 5.87 -14.34 10.36
N LYS A 94 6.81 -13.73 9.62
CA LYS A 94 7.49 -14.34 8.46
C LYS A 94 8.79 -13.59 8.11
N PHE A 95 9.84 -14.34 7.82
CA PHE A 95 11.06 -13.87 7.20
C PHE A 95 11.11 -14.36 5.74
N ILE A 96 11.14 -13.44 4.78
CA ILE A 96 11.08 -13.77 3.35
C ILE A 96 12.27 -13.12 2.65
N PRO A 97 13.28 -13.91 2.24
CA PRO A 97 14.35 -13.43 1.41
C PRO A 97 13.81 -12.97 0.06
N SER A 98 14.22 -11.79 -0.38
CA SER A 98 13.78 -11.25 -1.67
C SER A 98 14.90 -10.50 -2.37
N ILE A 99 14.85 -10.48 -3.68
CA ILE A 99 15.71 -9.66 -4.53
C ILE A 99 14.83 -8.64 -5.22
N GLU A 100 15.23 -7.37 -5.14
CA GLU A 100 14.52 -6.29 -5.82
C GLU A 100 15.44 -5.64 -6.86
N THR A 101 14.92 -5.42 -8.06
CA THR A 101 15.61 -4.71 -9.13
C THR A 101 14.62 -3.92 -9.97
N GLN A 102 15.13 -2.95 -10.72
CA GLN A 102 14.34 -2.21 -11.69
C GLN A 102 14.53 -2.80 -13.08
N GLY A 103 13.50 -2.68 -13.92
CA GLY A 103 13.58 -3.13 -15.31
C GLY A 103 12.50 -2.47 -16.16
N LEU A 104 12.52 -2.82 -17.44
CA LEU A 104 11.51 -2.41 -18.40
C LEU A 104 10.73 -3.64 -18.88
N VAL A 105 9.43 -3.58 -18.78
CA VAL A 105 8.55 -4.55 -19.43
C VAL A 105 8.15 -3.98 -20.78
N ILE A 106 8.27 -4.81 -21.81
CA ILE A 106 7.99 -4.45 -23.19
C ILE A 106 6.94 -5.43 -23.73
N ASN A 107 5.84 -4.87 -24.22
CA ASN A 107 4.83 -5.60 -24.99
C ASN A 107 4.50 -4.78 -26.24
N ASN A 108 4.79 -5.37 -27.41
CA ASN A 108 4.67 -4.70 -28.71
C ASN A 108 5.43 -3.33 -28.71
N GLU A 109 4.72 -2.25 -28.93
CA GLU A 109 5.29 -0.89 -28.97
C GLU A 109 5.29 -0.16 -27.62
N ILE A 110 4.70 -0.77 -26.58
CA ILE A 110 4.58 -0.14 -25.27
C ILE A 110 5.68 -0.67 -24.35
N SER A 111 6.39 0.23 -23.70
CA SER A 111 7.38 -0.10 -22.67
C SER A 111 7.08 0.66 -21.37
N LYS A 112 7.19 -0.04 -20.24
CA LYS A 112 6.94 0.52 -18.90
C LYS A 112 8.05 0.14 -17.93
N GLY A 113 8.49 1.13 -17.14
CA GLY A 113 9.40 0.90 -16.02
C GLY A 113 8.68 0.17 -14.90
N VAL A 114 9.30 -0.87 -14.38
CA VAL A 114 8.72 -1.70 -13.31
C VAL A 114 9.76 -2.01 -12.24
N ILE A 115 9.29 -2.25 -11.03
CA ILE A 115 10.06 -2.88 -9.96
C ILE A 115 9.80 -4.38 -10.02
N ILE A 116 10.86 -5.15 -10.11
CA ILE A 116 10.82 -6.61 -10.19
C ILE A 116 11.25 -7.15 -8.84
N ARG A 117 10.41 -8.00 -8.24
CA ARG A 117 10.72 -8.69 -7.00
C ARG A 117 10.81 -10.20 -7.26
N GLY A 118 11.92 -10.78 -6.87
CA GLY A 118 12.13 -12.22 -6.88
C GLY A 118 12.10 -12.77 -5.46
N TYR A 119 11.42 -13.88 -5.27
CA TYR A 119 11.33 -14.59 -3.99
C TYR A 119 11.87 -16.00 -4.16
N GLU A 120 12.57 -16.52 -3.15
CA GLU A 120 13.10 -17.86 -3.16
C GLU A 120 11.97 -18.91 -3.20
N ASP A 121 10.97 -18.73 -2.32
CA ASP A 121 9.81 -19.59 -2.22
C ASP A 121 8.53 -18.78 -2.40
N PHE A 122 7.83 -19.04 -3.51
CA PHE A 122 6.49 -18.50 -3.71
C PHE A 122 5.47 -19.64 -3.64
N ASN A 123 4.81 -19.78 -2.50
CA ASN A 123 3.82 -20.81 -2.24
C ASN A 123 2.53 -20.22 -1.66
N SER A 124 1.54 -21.07 -1.39
CA SER A 124 0.23 -20.66 -0.82
C SER A 124 0.33 -19.92 0.51
N ASN A 125 1.44 -20.03 1.22
CA ASN A 125 1.70 -19.31 2.47
C ASN A 125 2.32 -17.92 2.25
N HIS A 126 2.67 -17.57 1.01
CA HIS A 126 3.19 -16.24 0.71
C HIS A 126 2.08 -15.19 0.87
N TYR A 127 2.40 -14.03 1.48
CA TYR A 127 1.39 -13.00 1.77
C TYR A 127 0.71 -12.43 0.50
N LEU A 128 1.41 -12.43 -0.63
CA LEU A 128 0.87 -12.02 -1.93
C LEU A 128 -0.11 -13.03 -2.54
N TYR A 129 -0.03 -14.30 -2.13
CA TYR A 129 -0.81 -15.37 -2.75
C TYR A 129 -2.33 -15.12 -2.69
N ASN A 130 -2.81 -14.59 -1.58
CA ASN A 130 -4.23 -14.28 -1.38
C ASN A 130 -4.71 -13.06 -2.18
N LYS A 131 -3.79 -12.25 -2.70
CA LYS A 131 -4.08 -11.06 -3.52
C LYS A 131 -4.06 -11.36 -5.02
N ILE A 132 -3.74 -12.59 -5.40
CA ILE A 132 -3.72 -13.02 -6.80
C ILE A 132 -5.14 -13.38 -7.22
N ILE A 133 -5.61 -12.74 -8.29
CA ILE A 133 -6.95 -12.93 -8.84
C ILE A 133 -7.15 -14.38 -9.32
N THR A 134 -6.09 -15.02 -9.78
CA THR A 134 -6.11 -16.38 -10.31
C THR A 134 -5.67 -17.41 -9.27
N LYS A 135 -6.60 -18.13 -8.69
CA LYS A 135 -6.43 -19.03 -7.53
C LYS A 135 -5.75 -20.39 -7.78
N LYS A 136 -4.99 -20.62 -8.86
CA LYS A 136 -4.38 -21.95 -9.14
C LYS A 136 -2.89 -21.88 -9.43
N LEU A 137 -2.12 -21.24 -8.55
CA LEU A 137 -0.66 -21.24 -8.65
C LEU A 137 -0.10 -22.26 -7.66
N SER A 138 0.37 -23.39 -8.14
CA SER A 138 1.04 -24.40 -7.30
C SER A 138 2.53 -24.07 -7.11
N SER A 139 3.17 -23.49 -8.11
CA SER A 139 4.57 -23.03 -8.07
C SER A 139 4.84 -22.10 -9.24
N ILE A 140 5.83 -21.22 -9.11
CA ILE A 140 6.29 -20.35 -10.20
C ILE A 140 7.58 -20.91 -10.78
N ASN A 141 7.63 -21.09 -12.08
CA ASN A 141 8.81 -21.53 -12.80
C ASN A 141 9.68 -20.36 -13.28
N PHE A 142 10.93 -20.63 -13.68
CA PHE A 142 11.92 -19.61 -14.07
C PHE A 142 11.51 -18.66 -15.21
N ASN A 143 10.53 -19.05 -16.04
CA ASN A 143 10.05 -18.25 -17.16
C ASN A 143 8.64 -17.70 -16.94
N GLN A 144 8.19 -17.64 -15.71
CA GLN A 144 6.85 -17.21 -15.33
C GLN A 144 6.91 -15.97 -14.47
N ILE A 145 5.87 -15.13 -14.58
CA ILE A 145 5.76 -13.87 -13.83
C ILE A 145 4.32 -13.63 -13.41
N ILE A 146 4.16 -12.98 -12.27
CA ILE A 146 2.90 -12.41 -11.81
C ILE A 146 3.02 -10.90 -11.93
N ILE A 147 2.03 -10.25 -12.52
CA ILE A 147 2.02 -8.80 -12.74
C ILE A 147 0.87 -8.12 -12.03
N GLY A 148 1.02 -6.82 -11.72
CA GLY A 148 -0.06 -6.02 -11.15
C GLY A 148 -1.18 -5.76 -12.16
N ASP A 149 -2.42 -5.66 -11.69
CA ASP A 149 -3.60 -5.41 -12.52
C ASP A 149 -3.49 -4.11 -13.34
N ALA A 150 -2.99 -3.05 -12.73
CA ALA A 150 -2.76 -1.78 -13.45
C ALA A 150 -1.80 -1.96 -14.63
N LEU A 151 -0.68 -2.68 -14.43
CA LEU A 151 0.29 -2.95 -15.49
C LEU A 151 -0.30 -3.87 -16.57
N ALA A 152 -1.08 -4.89 -16.18
CA ALA A 152 -1.77 -5.76 -17.10
C ALA A 152 -2.72 -5.00 -18.03
N LYS A 153 -3.50 -4.07 -17.47
CA LYS A 153 -4.42 -3.20 -18.22
C LYS A 153 -3.67 -2.24 -19.16
N GLU A 154 -2.62 -1.59 -18.67
CA GLU A 154 -1.82 -0.65 -19.49
C GLU A 154 -1.13 -1.33 -20.68
N LEU A 155 -0.64 -2.54 -20.49
CA LEU A 155 0.05 -3.32 -21.52
C LEU A 155 -0.90 -4.25 -22.31
N ASN A 156 -2.19 -4.24 -21.97
CA ASN A 156 -3.21 -5.14 -22.55
C ASN A 156 -2.79 -6.61 -22.52
N LEU A 157 -2.29 -7.06 -21.34
CA LEU A 157 -1.82 -8.41 -21.10
C LEU A 157 -2.86 -9.23 -20.35
N GLN A 158 -3.02 -10.47 -20.75
CA GLN A 158 -3.85 -11.47 -20.09
C GLN A 158 -2.99 -12.63 -19.57
N ILE A 159 -3.60 -13.49 -18.75
CA ILE A 159 -2.95 -14.70 -18.27
C ILE A 159 -2.73 -15.64 -19.46
N GLY A 160 -1.49 -16.12 -19.58
CA GLY A 160 -1.02 -16.91 -20.70
C GLY A 160 -0.21 -16.13 -21.74
N ASP A 161 -0.30 -14.79 -21.73
CA ASP A 161 0.46 -13.94 -22.64
C ASP A 161 1.94 -13.91 -22.27
N SER A 162 2.77 -13.62 -23.27
CA SER A 162 4.21 -13.46 -23.10
C SER A 162 4.59 -11.99 -23.16
N LEU A 163 5.48 -11.58 -22.27
CA LEU A 163 6.07 -10.26 -22.24
C LEU A 163 7.60 -10.34 -22.31
N LYS A 164 8.26 -9.28 -22.81
CA LYS A 164 9.71 -9.15 -22.77
C LYS A 164 10.10 -8.28 -21.59
N LEU A 165 11.01 -8.78 -20.78
CA LEU A 165 11.60 -8.08 -19.67
C LEU A 165 13.04 -7.69 -20.01
N ALA A 166 13.37 -6.41 -19.93
CA ALA A 166 14.71 -5.88 -20.05
C ALA A 166 15.22 -5.47 -18.67
N ILE A 167 16.32 -6.06 -18.25
CA ILE A 167 16.99 -5.72 -16.99
C ILE A 167 18.30 -5.03 -17.33
N PRO A 168 18.55 -3.81 -16.82
CA PRO A 168 19.84 -3.16 -16.97
C PRO A 168 20.88 -3.98 -16.18
N LYS A 169 21.71 -4.76 -16.87
CA LYS A 169 22.83 -5.44 -16.26
C LYS A 169 24.11 -4.75 -16.67
N THR A 170 24.85 -4.31 -15.68
CA THR A 170 26.18 -3.72 -15.82
C THR A 170 27.25 -4.80 -16.05
N ASP A 171 27.10 -5.64 -17.06
CA ASP A 171 28.24 -6.37 -17.58
C ASP A 171 28.96 -5.41 -18.54
N LYS A 172 30.10 -4.86 -18.11
CA LYS A 172 30.95 -4.01 -18.93
C LYS A 172 31.41 -4.78 -20.17
N SER A 173 30.70 -4.59 -21.25
CA SER A 173 31.12 -5.08 -22.57
C SER A 173 31.99 -4.01 -23.25
N LEU A 174 32.92 -4.42 -24.10
CA LEU A 174 33.71 -3.51 -24.95
C LEU A 174 32.86 -2.65 -25.90
N LEU A 175 31.57 -3.00 -26.06
CA LEU A 175 30.58 -2.32 -26.91
C LEU A 175 29.54 -1.52 -26.14
N GLY A 176 29.72 -1.34 -24.81
CA GLY A 176 28.79 -0.66 -23.94
C GLY A 176 27.87 -1.63 -23.17
N ASP A 177 27.01 -1.07 -22.30
CA ASP A 177 26.07 -1.83 -21.46
C ASP A 177 24.90 -2.32 -22.33
N ILE A 178 24.85 -3.61 -22.59
CA ILE A 178 23.75 -4.23 -23.35
C ILE A 178 22.71 -4.76 -22.33
N PRO A 179 21.45 -4.29 -22.37
CA PRO A 179 20.40 -4.82 -21.49
C PRO A 179 20.12 -6.28 -21.82
N ARG A 180 19.92 -7.10 -20.78
CA ARG A 180 19.50 -8.49 -20.98
C ARG A 180 17.99 -8.55 -21.14
N PHE A 181 17.55 -9.19 -22.22
CA PHE A 181 16.15 -9.46 -22.49
C PHE A 181 15.79 -10.88 -22.09
N LYS A 182 14.67 -11.02 -21.40
CA LYS A 182 14.07 -12.31 -21.06
C LYS A 182 12.59 -12.30 -21.40
N THR A 183 12.12 -13.34 -22.10
CA THR A 183 10.68 -13.52 -22.35
C THR A 183 10.10 -14.32 -21.19
N LEU A 184 9.02 -13.79 -20.61
CA LEU A 184 8.32 -14.38 -19.49
C LEU A 184 6.84 -14.54 -19.84
N THR A 185 6.21 -15.57 -19.29
CA THR A 185 4.76 -15.83 -19.45
C THR A 185 4.02 -15.35 -18.21
N VAL A 186 2.96 -14.60 -18.41
CA VAL A 186 2.08 -14.13 -17.32
C VAL A 186 1.23 -15.30 -16.84
N ILE A 187 1.40 -15.69 -15.57
CA ILE A 187 0.64 -16.79 -14.96
C ILE A 187 -0.37 -16.32 -13.91
N GLY A 188 -0.29 -15.05 -13.51
CA GLY A 188 -1.19 -14.48 -12.53
C GLY A 188 -1.20 -12.97 -12.58
N ILE A 189 -2.30 -12.40 -12.13
CA ILE A 189 -2.49 -10.96 -11.97
C ILE A 189 -2.86 -10.72 -10.52
N PHE A 190 -2.19 -9.80 -9.85
CA PHE A 190 -2.50 -9.42 -8.47
C PHE A 190 -3.10 -8.02 -8.41
N ASP A 191 -3.99 -7.83 -7.44
CA ASP A 191 -4.60 -6.54 -7.15
C ASP A 191 -4.52 -6.26 -5.65
N PHE A 192 -4.16 -5.03 -5.31
CA PHE A 192 -4.10 -4.54 -3.93
C PHE A 192 -5.23 -3.55 -3.61
N GLY A 193 -6.16 -3.33 -4.54
CA GLY A 193 -7.30 -2.42 -4.39
C GLY A 193 -7.01 -0.97 -4.77
#